data_82d8e4a3a04c73dd83bbd9f97f77b211
#
_entry.id   82d8e4a3a04c73dd83bbd9f97f77b211
#
_cell.length_a   1.000
_cell.length_b   1.000
_cell.length_c   1.000
_cell.angle_alpha   90.00
_cell.angle_beta   90.00
_cell.angle_gamma   90.00
#
_symmetry.space_group_name_H-M   'P 1'
#
loop_
_entity.id
_entity.type
_entity.pdbx_description
1 polymer ?
#
loop_
_entity_poly.entity_id
_entity_poly.type
_entity_poly.pdbx_seq_one_letter_code
_entity_poly.pdbx_strand_id
1 'polypeptide(L)'
;ADAELVARTVNLEGEDSYRSTLIVRRGSGITLKAVLDCGKRYSFGMGDAQSTSGTLAPATFLFNPRGIRPADCFASVRSDNHERNAFNVASGVLDVAASNTVTGAAFRRQNPALAEQIEEVWQSPPIPEGGIVLRSDLDPAVKEKIRSFFLTYGRGDGVEAERQRRVLAGLRYSRFSAADDDYLDPVREMIADQALADAEARNDAAAVGAARAELQRLRTRREVQP
;
A
#
# COMPACT_ATOMS: atom_id res chain seq x y z
N ALA A 1 7.84 3.64 20.82
CA ALA A 1 9.25 3.26 20.69
C ALA A 1 9.70 3.65 19.28
N ASP A 2 10.84 4.30 19.18
CA ASP A 2 11.41 4.66 17.90
C ASP A 2 11.89 3.39 17.19
N ALA A 3 11.76 3.36 15.88
CA ALA A 3 12.17 2.24 15.03
C ALA A 3 12.98 2.77 13.84
N GLU A 4 13.88 1.95 13.34
CA GLU A 4 14.67 2.23 12.14
C GLU A 4 14.47 1.14 11.10
N LEU A 5 14.39 1.50 9.83
CA LEU A 5 14.31 0.57 8.73
C LEU A 5 15.72 0.07 8.37
N VAL A 6 15.90 -1.23 8.23
CA VAL A 6 17.21 -1.83 7.94
C VAL A 6 17.28 -2.62 6.64
N ALA A 7 16.13 -3.10 6.16
CA ALA A 7 16.04 -3.80 4.89
C ALA A 7 14.63 -3.69 4.32
N ARG A 8 14.49 -3.89 3.02
CA ARG A 8 13.23 -3.97 2.29
C ARG A 8 13.12 -5.29 1.54
N THR A 9 11.89 -5.75 1.34
CA THR A 9 11.61 -6.91 0.50
C THR A 9 11.68 -6.55 -0.98
N VAL A 10 12.12 -7.51 -1.79
CA VAL A 10 12.11 -7.41 -3.25
C VAL A 10 11.36 -8.63 -3.77
N ASN A 11 10.36 -8.41 -4.63
CA ASN A 11 9.51 -9.46 -5.16
C ASN A 11 10.26 -10.37 -6.18
N LEU A 12 9.58 -11.40 -6.70
CA LEU A 12 10.18 -12.32 -7.66
C LEU A 12 10.47 -11.69 -9.01
N GLU A 13 9.80 -10.61 -9.33
CA GLU A 13 9.98 -9.80 -10.53
C GLU A 13 11.16 -8.83 -10.40
N GLY A 14 11.75 -8.73 -9.20
CA GLY A 14 12.89 -7.86 -8.92
C GLY A 14 12.52 -6.46 -8.46
N GLU A 15 11.24 -6.19 -8.25
CA GLU A 15 10.72 -4.90 -7.81
C GLU A 15 10.62 -4.83 -6.28
N ASP A 16 10.81 -3.64 -5.73
CA ASP A 16 10.65 -3.32 -4.30
C ASP A 16 9.41 -2.44 -4.06
N SER A 17 8.48 -2.50 -4.97
CA SER A 17 7.25 -1.73 -4.97
C SER A 17 6.06 -2.57 -5.43
N TYR A 18 4.86 -2.12 -5.05
CA TYR A 18 3.60 -2.67 -5.51
C TYR A 18 2.61 -1.53 -5.79
N ARG A 19 1.37 -1.83 -6.22
CA ARG A 19 0.38 -0.81 -6.54
C ARG A 19 -0.91 -1.04 -5.78
N SER A 20 -1.52 0.05 -5.33
CA SER A 20 -2.93 0.04 -4.94
C SER A 20 -3.81 -0.06 -6.18
N THR A 21 -4.94 -0.75 -6.06
CA THR A 21 -5.90 -0.93 -7.14
C THR A 21 -7.32 -0.61 -6.66
N LEU A 22 -8.18 -0.15 -7.56
CA LEU A 22 -9.63 -0.25 -7.37
C LEU A 22 -10.16 -1.39 -8.22
N ILE A 23 -10.94 -2.24 -7.57
CA ILE A 23 -11.56 -3.42 -8.17
C ILE A 23 -13.08 -3.31 -8.16
N VAL A 24 -13.69 -3.84 -9.20
CA VAL A 24 -15.14 -3.95 -9.37
C VAL A 24 -15.49 -5.35 -9.86
N ARG A 25 -16.78 -5.73 -9.79
CA ARG A 25 -17.21 -6.98 -10.37
C ARG A 25 -17.17 -6.89 -11.90
N ARG A 26 -16.58 -7.89 -12.52
CA ARG A 26 -16.51 -8.00 -13.98
C ARG A 26 -17.92 -8.03 -14.60
N GLY A 27 -18.08 -7.26 -15.65
CA GLY A 27 -19.38 -7.14 -16.34
C GLY A 27 -20.42 -6.30 -15.60
N SER A 28 -20.07 -5.65 -14.48
CA SER A 28 -20.97 -4.73 -13.77
C SER A 28 -21.25 -3.43 -14.53
N GLY A 29 -20.41 -3.09 -15.52
CA GLY A 29 -20.45 -1.81 -16.22
C GLY A 29 -19.90 -0.63 -15.39
N ILE A 30 -19.38 -0.88 -14.18
CA ILE A 30 -18.81 0.16 -13.32
C ILE A 30 -17.42 0.53 -13.84
N THR A 31 -17.27 1.74 -14.34
CA THR A 31 -16.02 2.30 -14.82
C THR A 31 -15.40 3.23 -13.76
N LEU A 32 -14.10 3.52 -13.89
CA LEU A 32 -13.45 4.52 -13.03
C LEU A 32 -14.20 5.87 -13.07
N LYS A 33 -14.62 6.31 -14.26
CA LYS A 33 -15.40 7.54 -14.39
C LYS A 33 -16.69 7.48 -13.56
N ALA A 34 -17.45 6.40 -13.65
CA ALA A 34 -18.69 6.23 -12.89
C ALA A 34 -18.47 6.23 -11.37
N VAL A 35 -17.33 5.68 -10.90
CA VAL A 35 -16.92 5.74 -9.49
C VAL A 35 -16.66 7.20 -9.07
N LEU A 36 -15.92 7.96 -9.90
CA LEU A 36 -15.52 9.34 -9.59
C LEU A 36 -16.66 10.36 -9.78
N ASP A 37 -17.70 10.03 -10.53
CA ASP A 37 -18.91 10.86 -10.65
C ASP A 37 -19.71 10.91 -9.33
N CYS A 38 -19.37 10.07 -8.36
CA CYS A 38 -20.00 10.01 -7.03
C CYS A 38 -21.52 9.77 -7.08
N GLY A 39 -22.31 10.51 -6.28
CA GLY A 39 -23.78 10.44 -6.29
C GLY A 39 -24.37 9.35 -5.40
N LYS A 40 -23.60 8.80 -4.47
CA LYS A 40 -24.02 7.77 -3.47
C LYS A 40 -24.69 6.55 -4.11
N ARG A 41 -24.17 6.11 -5.26
CA ARG A 41 -24.72 4.98 -6.00
C ARG A 41 -24.09 3.64 -5.61
N TYR A 42 -22.81 3.63 -5.25
CA TYR A 42 -22.05 2.42 -5.04
C TYR A 42 -21.63 2.24 -3.59
N SER A 43 -21.58 1.02 -3.12
CA SER A 43 -20.91 0.63 -1.89
C SER A 43 -19.39 0.55 -2.12
N PHE A 44 -18.59 0.96 -1.13
CA PHE A 44 -17.14 1.00 -1.22
C PHE A 44 -16.47 0.27 -0.05
N GLY A 45 -15.57 -0.66 -0.37
CA GLY A 45 -14.68 -1.31 0.58
C GLY A 45 -13.30 -0.67 0.58
N MET A 46 -12.88 -0.06 1.69
CA MET A 46 -11.52 0.43 1.89
C MET A 46 -10.74 -0.48 2.85
N GLY A 47 -9.43 -0.21 3.02
CA GLY A 47 -8.63 -0.77 4.09
C GLY A 47 -8.91 -0.11 5.43
N ASP A 48 -8.16 -0.50 6.47
CA ASP A 48 -8.11 0.29 7.71
C ASP A 48 -7.45 1.66 7.47
N ALA A 49 -7.57 2.57 8.46
CA ALA A 49 -7.12 3.95 8.31
C ALA A 49 -5.61 4.11 8.00
N GLN A 50 -4.78 3.14 8.41
CA GLN A 50 -3.33 3.15 8.20
C GLN A 50 -2.89 2.27 7.02
N SER A 51 -3.82 1.65 6.31
CA SER A 51 -3.50 0.81 5.15
C SER A 51 -2.95 1.66 4.00
N THR A 52 -1.68 1.45 3.65
CA THR A 52 -1.04 2.18 2.55
C THR A 52 -1.81 1.99 1.25
N SER A 53 -2.07 0.75 0.81
CA SER A 53 -2.76 0.48 -0.45
C SER A 53 -4.27 0.51 -0.36
N GLY A 54 -4.86 0.27 0.83
CA GLY A 54 -6.31 0.21 0.98
C GLY A 54 -6.96 1.56 1.27
N THR A 55 -6.19 2.54 1.72
CA THR A 55 -6.71 3.84 2.17
C THR A 55 -5.86 5.00 1.71
N LEU A 56 -4.57 5.05 2.08
CA LEU A 56 -3.72 6.22 1.83
C LEU A 56 -3.46 6.44 0.34
N ALA A 57 -3.09 5.40 -0.41
CA ALA A 57 -2.80 5.55 -1.84
C ALA A 57 -4.04 5.89 -2.69
N PRO A 58 -5.22 5.27 -2.51
CA PRO A 58 -6.45 5.74 -3.15
C PRO A 58 -6.80 7.18 -2.77
N ALA A 59 -6.63 7.58 -1.52
CA ALA A 59 -6.86 8.96 -1.09
C ALA A 59 -5.92 9.91 -1.83
N THR A 60 -4.61 9.74 -1.69
CA THR A 60 -3.60 10.65 -2.23
C THR A 60 -3.59 10.73 -3.76
N PHE A 61 -3.69 9.58 -4.46
CA PHE A 61 -3.52 9.57 -5.91
C PHE A 61 -4.83 9.66 -6.69
N LEU A 62 -5.97 9.40 -6.04
CA LEU A 62 -7.24 9.36 -6.76
C LEU A 62 -8.28 10.34 -6.19
N PHE A 63 -8.57 10.28 -4.90
CA PHE A 63 -9.70 11.00 -4.32
C PHE A 63 -9.38 12.45 -3.94
N ASN A 64 -8.32 12.68 -3.13
CA ASN A 64 -7.95 14.01 -2.64
C ASN A 64 -7.70 15.03 -3.75
N PRO A 65 -6.98 14.70 -4.87
CA PRO A 65 -6.77 15.64 -5.96
C PRO A 65 -8.05 16.11 -6.68
N ARG A 66 -9.17 15.40 -6.41
CA ARG A 66 -10.51 15.71 -6.97
C ARG A 66 -11.47 16.26 -5.93
N GLY A 67 -11.00 16.49 -4.70
CA GLY A 67 -11.85 16.93 -3.60
C GLY A 67 -12.92 15.89 -3.20
N ILE A 68 -12.70 14.61 -3.52
CA ILE A 68 -13.64 13.53 -3.21
C ILE A 68 -13.33 12.96 -1.83
N ARG A 69 -14.33 12.97 -0.96
CA ARG A 69 -14.31 12.21 0.30
C ARG A 69 -15.17 10.96 0.14
N PRO A 70 -14.63 9.76 0.37
CA PRO A 70 -15.38 8.52 0.17
C PRO A 70 -16.74 8.49 0.90
N ALA A 71 -16.80 9.00 2.13
CA ALA A 71 -18.04 9.04 2.92
C ALA A 71 -19.15 9.89 2.27
N ASP A 72 -18.79 10.91 1.49
CA ASP A 72 -19.74 11.78 0.80
C ASP A 72 -20.09 11.24 -0.60
N CYS A 73 -19.16 10.51 -1.21
CA CYS A 73 -19.23 10.03 -2.58
C CYS A 73 -20.03 8.72 -2.71
N PHE A 74 -19.80 7.78 -1.81
CA PHE A 74 -20.36 6.43 -1.87
C PHE A 74 -21.64 6.30 -1.04
N ALA A 75 -22.50 5.34 -1.41
CA ALA A 75 -23.72 5.00 -0.66
C ALA A 75 -23.38 4.47 0.74
N SER A 76 -22.33 3.67 0.82
CA SER A 76 -21.76 3.19 2.08
C SER A 76 -20.25 2.97 1.93
N VAL A 77 -19.52 3.18 3.01
CA VAL A 77 -18.08 2.88 3.09
C VAL A 77 -17.88 1.87 4.22
N ARG A 78 -17.13 0.80 3.95
CA ARG A 78 -16.77 -0.22 4.93
C ARG A 78 -15.26 -0.42 4.92
N SER A 79 -14.68 -0.68 6.08
CA SER A 79 -13.26 -1.00 6.22
C SER A 79 -13.10 -2.50 6.46
N ASP A 80 -12.27 -3.15 5.64
CA ASP A 80 -11.92 -4.56 5.79
C ASP A 80 -10.53 -4.83 5.17
N ASN A 81 -10.03 -6.07 5.33
CA ASN A 81 -8.80 -6.46 4.66
C ASN A 81 -9.01 -6.68 3.15
N HIS A 82 -7.92 -6.64 2.40
CA HIS A 82 -7.95 -6.73 0.93
C HIS A 82 -8.56 -8.04 0.41
N GLU A 83 -8.29 -9.15 1.07
CA GLU A 83 -8.82 -10.46 0.64
C GLU A 83 -10.34 -10.51 0.78
N ARG A 84 -10.87 -10.04 1.93
CA ARG A 84 -12.31 -9.95 2.14
C ARG A 84 -12.97 -8.94 1.20
N ASN A 85 -12.33 -7.83 0.93
CA ASN A 85 -12.78 -6.85 -0.06
C ASN A 85 -12.87 -7.48 -1.46
N ALA A 86 -11.84 -8.23 -1.89
CA ALA A 86 -11.85 -8.94 -3.17
C ALA A 86 -12.98 -9.99 -3.23
N PHE A 87 -13.17 -10.76 -2.15
CA PHE A 87 -14.26 -11.73 -2.06
C PHE A 87 -15.63 -11.06 -2.14
N ASN A 88 -15.84 -9.96 -1.42
CA ASN A 88 -17.11 -9.22 -1.41
C ASN A 88 -17.44 -8.61 -2.79
N VAL A 89 -16.43 -8.12 -3.53
CA VAL A 89 -16.62 -7.64 -4.91
C VAL A 89 -16.95 -8.80 -5.84
N ALA A 90 -16.20 -9.91 -5.78
CA ALA A 90 -16.45 -11.08 -6.63
C ALA A 90 -17.87 -11.65 -6.43
N SER A 91 -18.37 -11.68 -5.20
CA SER A 91 -19.69 -12.18 -4.86
C SER A 91 -20.82 -11.14 -5.02
N GLY A 92 -20.51 -9.88 -5.35
CA GLY A 92 -21.48 -8.81 -5.55
C GLY A 92 -22.04 -8.21 -4.26
N VAL A 93 -21.37 -8.41 -3.12
CA VAL A 93 -21.70 -7.78 -1.82
C VAL A 93 -21.22 -6.34 -1.75
N LEU A 94 -20.10 -6.04 -2.44
CA LEU A 94 -19.59 -4.69 -2.66
C LEU A 94 -19.54 -4.38 -4.15
N ASP A 95 -19.82 -3.15 -4.50
CA ASP A 95 -19.72 -2.66 -5.89
C ASP A 95 -18.29 -2.34 -6.28
N VAL A 96 -17.55 -1.65 -5.39
CA VAL A 96 -16.18 -1.18 -5.58
C VAL A 96 -15.37 -1.48 -4.34
N ALA A 97 -14.11 -1.84 -4.48
CA ALA A 97 -13.22 -1.92 -3.34
C ALA A 97 -11.77 -1.54 -3.67
N ALA A 98 -11.04 -1.05 -2.67
CA ALA A 98 -9.60 -0.91 -2.71
C ALA A 98 -8.92 -2.26 -2.44
N SER A 99 -7.92 -2.57 -3.25
CA SER A 99 -7.07 -3.76 -3.14
C SER A 99 -5.63 -3.39 -3.51
N ASN A 100 -4.81 -4.37 -3.84
CA ASN A 100 -3.47 -4.14 -4.36
C ASN A 100 -3.01 -5.30 -5.27
N THR A 101 -1.95 -5.06 -6.03
CA THR A 101 -1.43 -6.04 -7.00
C THR A 101 -0.93 -7.33 -6.35
N VAL A 102 -0.36 -7.27 -5.15
CA VAL A 102 0.13 -8.44 -4.39
C VAL A 102 -1.03 -9.32 -3.94
N THR A 103 -2.04 -8.72 -3.29
CA THR A 103 -3.24 -9.45 -2.87
C THR A 103 -4.03 -9.96 -4.07
N GLY A 104 -4.17 -9.18 -5.15
CA GLY A 104 -4.84 -9.61 -6.37
C GLY A 104 -4.17 -10.84 -6.99
N ALA A 105 -2.83 -10.87 -7.03
CA ALA A 105 -2.08 -12.03 -7.50
C ALA A 105 -2.25 -13.26 -6.57
N ALA A 106 -2.25 -13.07 -5.26
CA ALA A 106 -2.51 -14.13 -4.28
C ALA A 106 -3.95 -14.67 -4.42
N PHE A 107 -4.92 -13.80 -4.52
CA PHE A 107 -6.33 -14.14 -4.68
C PHE A 107 -6.59 -14.96 -5.96
N ARG A 108 -5.96 -14.57 -7.09
CA ARG A 108 -6.05 -15.34 -8.35
C ARG A 108 -5.51 -16.77 -8.22
N ARG A 109 -4.45 -16.98 -7.44
CA ARG A 109 -3.91 -18.33 -7.22
C ARG A 109 -4.78 -19.18 -6.30
N GLN A 110 -5.34 -18.59 -5.28
CA GLN A 110 -6.11 -19.30 -4.25
C GLN A 110 -7.58 -19.50 -4.65
N ASN A 111 -8.15 -18.54 -5.38
CA ASN A 111 -9.57 -18.49 -5.73
C ASN A 111 -9.76 -18.16 -7.23
N PRO A 112 -9.26 -18.97 -8.18
CA PRO A 112 -9.23 -18.62 -9.60
C PRO A 112 -10.62 -18.30 -10.16
N ALA A 113 -11.63 -19.08 -9.84
CA ALA A 113 -13.00 -18.85 -10.32
C ALA A 113 -13.62 -17.52 -9.81
N LEU A 114 -13.32 -17.12 -8.57
CA LEU A 114 -13.77 -15.82 -8.04
C LEU A 114 -12.95 -14.68 -8.61
N ALA A 115 -11.67 -14.88 -8.85
CA ALA A 115 -10.81 -13.85 -9.44
C ALA A 115 -11.21 -13.50 -10.88
N GLU A 116 -11.79 -14.44 -11.63
CA GLU A 116 -12.37 -14.18 -12.96
C GLU A 116 -13.58 -13.23 -12.89
N GLN A 117 -14.24 -13.12 -11.74
CA GLN A 117 -15.35 -12.20 -11.50
C GLN A 117 -14.90 -10.78 -11.17
N ILE A 118 -13.59 -10.51 -11.09
CA ILE A 118 -13.03 -9.21 -10.72
C ILE A 118 -12.33 -8.59 -11.92
N GLU A 119 -12.46 -7.27 -12.04
CA GLU A 119 -11.64 -6.44 -12.93
C GLU A 119 -11.12 -5.22 -12.19
N GLU A 120 -9.92 -4.78 -12.57
CA GLU A 120 -9.28 -3.60 -12.05
C GLU A 120 -9.66 -2.40 -12.91
N VAL A 121 -10.19 -1.34 -12.29
CA VAL A 121 -10.57 -0.09 -12.98
C VAL A 121 -9.60 1.05 -12.75
N TRP A 122 -8.64 0.88 -11.82
CA TRP A 122 -7.59 1.85 -11.52
C TRP A 122 -6.40 1.21 -10.82
N GLN A 123 -5.21 1.76 -11.07
CA GLN A 123 -3.97 1.46 -10.34
C GLN A 123 -3.25 2.75 -9.93
N SER A 124 -2.62 2.75 -8.78
CA SER A 124 -1.77 3.84 -8.31
C SER A 124 -0.40 3.85 -9.01
N PRO A 125 0.37 4.93 -8.89
CA PRO A 125 1.83 4.86 -9.00
C PRO A 125 2.41 3.79 -8.05
N PRO A 126 3.67 3.33 -8.26
CA PRO A 126 4.33 2.40 -7.35
C PRO A 126 4.38 2.97 -5.93
N ILE A 127 4.13 2.12 -4.94
CA ILE A 127 4.26 2.41 -3.51
C ILE A 127 5.24 1.43 -2.89
N PRO A 128 6.00 1.82 -1.84
CA PRO A 128 7.01 0.98 -1.23
C PRO A 128 6.46 -0.37 -0.75
N GLU A 129 7.20 -1.43 -1.02
CA GLU A 129 6.93 -2.78 -0.50
C GLU A 129 7.27 -2.86 1.00
N GLY A 130 7.06 -4.01 1.62
CA GLY A 130 7.32 -4.22 3.04
C GLY A 130 8.78 -4.03 3.45
N GLY A 131 8.97 -3.56 4.67
CA GLY A 131 10.29 -3.33 5.27
C GLY A 131 10.51 -4.10 6.56
N ILE A 132 11.78 -4.35 6.87
CA ILE A 132 12.24 -4.90 8.15
C ILE A 132 12.64 -3.73 9.03
N VAL A 133 11.94 -3.55 10.13
CA VAL A 133 12.19 -2.49 11.10
C VAL A 133 12.72 -3.07 12.41
N LEU A 134 13.66 -2.39 13.03
CA LEU A 134 14.21 -2.72 14.34
C LEU A 134 13.92 -1.60 15.33
N ARG A 135 13.77 -1.94 16.58
CA ARG A 135 13.73 -0.94 17.66
C ARG A 135 15.03 -0.18 17.70
N SER A 136 14.98 1.15 17.81
CA SER A 136 16.16 2.02 17.81
C SER A 136 17.04 1.83 19.04
N ASP A 137 16.46 1.33 20.16
CA ASP A 137 17.17 1.10 21.43
C ASP A 137 17.87 -0.27 21.55
N LEU A 138 17.84 -1.09 20.48
CA LEU A 138 18.63 -2.33 20.45
C LEU A 138 20.12 -2.04 20.41
N ASP A 139 20.90 -2.94 21.02
CA ASP A 139 22.34 -2.90 20.94
C ASP A 139 22.83 -2.85 19.47
N PRO A 140 23.77 -1.95 19.10
CA PRO A 140 24.23 -1.79 17.72
C PRO A 140 24.77 -3.06 17.10
N ALA A 141 25.47 -3.92 17.86
CA ALA A 141 25.99 -5.18 17.36
C ALA A 141 24.88 -6.20 17.08
N VAL A 142 23.79 -6.16 17.84
CA VAL A 142 22.59 -6.97 17.57
C VAL A 142 21.90 -6.48 16.31
N LYS A 143 21.72 -5.17 16.15
CA LYS A 143 21.12 -4.59 14.94
C LYS A 143 21.89 -4.97 13.68
N GLU A 144 23.21 -4.85 13.72
CA GLU A 144 24.05 -5.21 12.57
C GLU A 144 24.01 -6.72 12.25
N LYS A 145 23.94 -7.59 13.24
CA LYS A 145 23.72 -9.03 13.02
C LYS A 145 22.40 -9.31 12.33
N ILE A 146 21.30 -8.67 12.76
CA ILE A 146 19.98 -8.85 12.16
C ILE A 146 19.96 -8.29 10.73
N ARG A 147 20.51 -7.09 10.53
CA ARG A 147 20.65 -6.49 9.20
C ARG A 147 21.44 -7.40 8.26
N SER A 148 22.60 -7.86 8.66
CA SER A 148 23.45 -8.75 7.88
C SER A 148 22.72 -10.06 7.56
N PHE A 149 22.00 -10.64 8.51
CA PHE A 149 21.19 -11.85 8.28
C PHE A 149 20.21 -11.65 7.12
N PHE A 150 19.41 -10.60 7.13
CA PHE A 150 18.48 -10.35 6.04
C PHE A 150 19.17 -10.08 4.72
N LEU A 151 20.21 -9.25 4.70
CA LEU A 151 20.90 -8.86 3.48
C LEU A 151 21.68 -10.01 2.82
N THR A 152 22.03 -11.02 3.58
CA THR A 152 22.74 -12.21 3.07
C THR A 152 21.84 -13.43 2.87
N TYR A 153 20.59 -13.40 3.35
CA TYR A 153 19.65 -14.51 3.28
C TYR A 153 19.37 -14.92 1.82
N GLY A 154 19.63 -16.19 1.52
CA GLY A 154 19.49 -16.74 0.18
C GLY A 154 20.59 -16.37 -0.81
N ARG A 155 21.63 -15.63 -0.37
CA ARG A 155 22.80 -15.29 -1.19
C ARG A 155 23.87 -16.39 -1.13
N GLY A 156 24.75 -16.38 -2.13
CA GLY A 156 25.83 -17.38 -2.27
C GLY A 156 25.35 -18.70 -2.84
N ASP A 157 26.22 -19.72 -2.72
CA ASP A 157 26.03 -21.05 -3.27
C ASP A 157 25.87 -22.10 -2.17
N GLY A 158 25.38 -23.28 -2.54
CA GLY A 158 25.23 -24.43 -1.67
C GLY A 158 23.82 -24.66 -1.15
N VAL A 159 23.67 -25.80 -0.47
CA VAL A 159 22.35 -26.36 -0.07
C VAL A 159 21.57 -25.42 0.84
N GLU A 160 22.25 -24.72 1.74
CA GLU A 160 21.59 -23.81 2.67
C GLU A 160 21.07 -22.55 1.93
N ALA A 161 21.86 -21.97 1.03
CA ALA A 161 21.40 -20.83 0.23
C ALA A 161 20.21 -21.21 -0.68
N GLU A 162 20.22 -22.42 -1.25
CA GLU A 162 19.08 -22.93 -2.01
C GLU A 162 17.84 -23.11 -1.14
N ARG A 163 18.00 -23.65 0.07
CA ARG A 163 16.90 -23.78 1.03
C ARG A 163 16.29 -22.41 1.36
N GLN A 164 17.14 -21.42 1.62
CA GLN A 164 16.72 -20.04 1.90
C GLN A 164 15.98 -19.40 0.71
N ARG A 165 16.48 -19.60 -0.50
CA ARG A 165 15.77 -19.11 -1.72
C ARG A 165 14.41 -19.78 -1.89
N ARG A 166 14.26 -21.06 -1.57
CA ARG A 166 12.93 -21.71 -1.57
C ARG A 166 11.98 -21.09 -0.55
N VAL A 167 12.47 -20.73 0.65
CA VAL A 167 11.66 -20.04 1.65
C VAL A 167 11.22 -18.68 1.12
N LEU A 168 12.14 -17.87 0.57
CA LEU A 168 11.83 -16.58 -0.04
C LEU A 168 10.80 -16.72 -1.17
N ALA A 169 10.99 -17.65 -2.08
CA ALA A 169 10.06 -17.88 -3.18
C ALA A 169 8.66 -18.27 -2.69
N GLY A 170 8.56 -19.06 -1.59
CA GLY A 170 7.30 -19.37 -0.93
C GLY A 170 6.58 -18.11 -0.40
N LEU A 171 7.33 -17.10 0.03
CA LEU A 171 6.84 -15.79 0.44
C LEU A 171 6.68 -14.80 -0.73
N ARG A 172 6.99 -15.21 -1.96
CA ARG A 172 6.99 -14.39 -3.16
C ARG A 172 8.06 -13.31 -3.18
N TYR A 173 9.14 -13.50 -2.46
CA TYR A 173 10.32 -12.63 -2.48
C TYR A 173 11.49 -13.29 -3.22
N SER A 174 12.30 -12.47 -3.87
CA SER A 174 13.59 -12.90 -4.45
C SER A 174 14.73 -12.68 -3.48
N ARG A 175 14.69 -11.60 -2.72
CA ARG A 175 15.72 -11.22 -1.76
C ARG A 175 15.25 -10.12 -0.82
N PHE A 176 16.09 -9.79 0.14
CA PHE A 176 16.06 -8.49 0.83
C PHE A 176 17.15 -7.57 0.26
N SER A 177 16.87 -6.27 0.25
CA SER A 177 17.84 -5.21 -0.12
C SER A 177 17.98 -4.23 1.03
N ALA A 178 19.12 -3.56 1.12
CA ALA A 178 19.33 -2.51 2.10
C ALA A 178 18.29 -1.39 1.91
N ALA A 179 17.82 -0.86 3.01
CA ALA A 179 16.95 0.30 3.05
C ALA A 179 17.26 1.10 4.33
N ASP A 180 16.95 2.37 4.27
CA ASP A 180 16.94 3.30 5.39
C ASP A 180 15.55 3.93 5.51
N ASP A 181 15.38 4.83 6.45
CA ASP A 181 14.08 5.44 6.74
C ASP A 181 13.54 6.28 5.57
N ASP A 182 14.38 6.76 4.66
CA ASP A 182 13.97 7.55 3.52
C ASP A 182 13.17 6.75 2.49
N TYR A 183 13.38 5.42 2.45
CA TYR A 183 12.56 4.50 1.66
C TYR A 183 11.04 4.63 1.96
N LEU A 184 10.68 5.04 3.18
CA LEU A 184 9.30 5.21 3.60
C LEU A 184 8.74 6.64 3.37
N ASP A 185 9.52 7.55 2.82
CA ASP A 185 9.06 8.92 2.59
C ASP A 185 7.83 9.01 1.67
N PRO A 186 7.66 8.20 0.61
CA PRO A 186 6.41 8.18 -0.13
C PRO A 186 5.17 7.84 0.73
N VAL A 187 5.33 6.97 1.74
CA VAL A 187 4.24 6.65 2.67
C VAL A 187 3.99 7.80 3.64
N ARG A 188 5.05 8.45 4.13
CA ARG A 188 4.92 9.64 4.98
C ARG A 188 4.23 10.80 4.25
N GLU A 189 4.55 11.00 2.94
CA GLU A 189 3.84 11.97 2.10
C GLU A 189 2.34 11.66 2.00
N MET A 190 1.95 10.39 1.82
CA MET A 190 0.54 9.99 1.79
C MET A 190 -0.16 10.24 3.13
N ILE A 191 0.51 9.98 4.26
CA ILE A 191 -0.01 10.28 5.59
C ILE A 191 -0.22 11.77 5.78
N ALA A 192 0.76 12.60 5.38
CA ALA A 192 0.66 14.04 5.48
C ALA A 192 -0.41 14.63 4.54
N ASP A 193 -0.59 14.05 3.34
CA ASP A 193 -1.66 14.42 2.41
C ASP A 193 -3.04 14.11 2.99
N GLN A 194 -3.21 12.94 3.59
CA GLN A 194 -4.44 12.58 4.28
C GLN A 194 -4.72 13.51 5.47
N ALA A 195 -3.69 13.82 6.27
CA ALA A 195 -3.81 14.76 7.38
C ALA A 195 -4.22 16.16 6.92
N LEU A 196 -3.71 16.61 5.77
CA LEU A 196 -4.11 17.87 5.15
C LEU A 196 -5.60 17.86 4.74
N ALA A 197 -6.04 16.81 4.03
CA ALA A 197 -7.43 16.69 3.61
C ALA A 197 -8.40 16.66 4.81
N ASP A 198 -8.02 15.94 5.88
CA ASP A 198 -8.80 15.88 7.11
C ASP A 198 -8.85 17.20 7.86
N ALA A 199 -7.75 17.97 7.89
CA ALA A 199 -7.68 19.28 8.51
C ALA A 199 -8.50 20.31 7.73
N GLU A 200 -8.44 20.29 6.40
CA GLU A 200 -9.26 21.15 5.53
C GLU A 200 -10.75 20.86 5.71
N ALA A 201 -11.14 19.59 5.82
CA ALA A 201 -12.53 19.18 6.05
C ALA A 201 -13.08 19.66 7.41
N ARG A 202 -12.21 19.80 8.41
CA ARG A 202 -12.57 20.37 9.74
C ARG A 202 -12.43 21.88 9.85
N ASN A 203 -11.97 22.56 8.79
CA ASN A 203 -11.61 23.98 8.80
C ASN A 203 -10.58 24.32 9.89
N ASP A 204 -9.63 23.43 10.18
CA ASP A 204 -8.57 23.63 11.17
C ASP A 204 -7.33 24.27 10.52
N ALA A 205 -7.26 25.59 10.55
CA ALA A 205 -6.19 26.34 9.90
C ALA A 205 -4.78 26.00 10.44
N ALA A 206 -4.67 25.69 11.73
CA ALA A 206 -3.38 25.33 12.35
C ALA A 206 -2.90 23.97 11.85
N ALA A 207 -3.79 22.98 11.83
CA ALA A 207 -3.49 21.63 11.31
C ALA A 207 -3.20 21.67 9.80
N VAL A 208 -3.92 22.47 9.02
CA VAL A 208 -3.64 22.70 7.58
C VAL A 208 -2.22 23.25 7.39
N GLY A 209 -1.82 24.26 8.16
CA GLY A 209 -0.46 24.81 8.10
C GLY A 209 0.61 23.77 8.41
N ALA A 210 0.42 22.99 9.46
CA ALA A 210 1.36 21.95 9.87
C ALA A 210 1.49 20.83 8.81
N ALA A 211 0.37 20.33 8.27
CA ALA A 211 0.38 19.28 7.26
C ALA A 211 1.03 19.76 5.93
N ARG A 212 0.78 21.00 5.51
CA ARG A 212 1.44 21.58 4.32
C ARG A 212 2.95 21.72 4.50
N ALA A 213 3.40 22.17 5.67
CA ALA A 213 4.83 22.28 5.98
C ALA A 213 5.51 20.92 5.94
N GLU A 214 4.89 19.88 6.50
CA GLU A 214 5.43 18.51 6.47
C GLU A 214 5.48 17.96 5.04
N LEU A 215 4.44 18.13 4.23
CA LEU A 215 4.45 17.74 2.82
C LEU A 215 5.59 18.42 2.06
N GLN A 216 5.78 19.71 2.25
CA GLN A 216 6.85 20.46 1.59
C GLN A 216 8.23 19.93 2.02
N ARG A 217 8.42 19.66 3.31
CA ARG A 217 9.66 19.09 3.85
C ARG A 217 10.00 17.75 3.22
N LEU A 218 9.04 16.83 3.13
CA LEU A 218 9.21 15.51 2.54
C LEU A 218 9.53 15.56 1.05
N ARG A 219 8.82 16.39 0.29
CA ARG A 219 9.04 16.59 -1.16
C ARG A 219 10.42 17.16 -1.44
N THR A 220 10.85 18.19 -0.70
CA THR A 220 12.19 18.77 -0.84
C THR A 220 13.28 17.75 -0.54
N ARG A 221 13.10 16.90 0.48
CA ARG A 221 14.07 15.83 0.79
C ARG A 221 14.21 14.86 -0.37
N ARG A 222 13.10 14.43 -0.97
CA ARG A 222 13.12 13.50 -2.11
C ARG A 222 13.73 14.08 -3.38
N GLU A 223 13.58 15.38 -3.62
CA GLU A 223 14.18 16.07 -4.79
C GLU A 223 15.71 16.18 -4.70
N VAL A 224 16.26 16.16 -3.49
CA VAL A 224 17.69 16.30 -3.22
C VAL A 224 18.42 14.94 -3.23
N GLN A 225 17.68 13.83 -3.15
CA GLN A 225 18.23 12.48 -3.22
C GLN A 225 18.30 12.01 -4.67
N PRO A 226 19.50 11.63 -5.17
CA PRO A 226 19.69 11.16 -6.54
C PRO A 226 19.11 9.76 -6.78
#